data_291d4912ce37e2059c15e514f55ed6e5
#
_entry.id   291d4912ce37e2059c15e514f55ed6e5
#
_cell.length_a   1.000
_cell.length_b   1.000
_cell.length_c   1.000
_cell.angle_alpha   90.00
_cell.angle_beta   90.00
_cell.angle_gamma   90.00
#
_symmetry.space_group_name_H-M   'P 1'
#
loop_
_entity.id
_entity.type
_entity.pdbx_description
1 polymer ?
#
loop_
_entity_poly.entity_id
_entity_poly.type
_entity_poly.pdbx_seq_one_letter_code
_entity_poly.pdbx_strand_id
1 'polypeptide(L)'
;MSMKTFLFTGIALVAAAAVAAQTAAAPAPADAHAPTNAPAIDEASAGTLLTPLKCGRVLVWDARTNATERLLRRFLKTNDPARLGAPGLAVATERSPLSGDAFASAQARLKDPAAVTMVVMVVCGGPQMPRVSVFPEDRIGIVNADRFSPILLEKLLLREIWRTIGFTGGAGYAPYRGCVMQPVFSDQEVAGLMGDVIQPVTLQGFRKFETRFGMKRARYVPYEVACYEGWAPAPTNEAQRVIWKEVHALPSSPISIAPEAKKVKE
;
A
#
# COMPACT_ATOMS: atom_id res chain seq x y z
N MET A 1 -17.64 -51.28 -7.73
CA MET A 1 -17.75 -49.89 -8.16
C MET A 1 -16.35 -49.35 -8.31
N SER A 2 -16.01 -48.85 -9.46
CA SER A 2 -14.69 -48.76 -10.07
C SER A 2 -13.86 -47.58 -9.54
N MET A 3 -12.68 -47.86 -8.96
CA MET A 3 -11.60 -46.90 -8.71
C MET A 3 -10.87 -46.60 -10.03
N LYS A 4 -10.84 -45.36 -10.46
CA LYS A 4 -9.98 -44.93 -11.57
C LYS A 4 -8.68 -44.32 -11.03
N THR A 5 -7.62 -45.10 -11.24
CA THR A 5 -6.21 -44.70 -11.02
C THR A 5 -5.82 -43.72 -12.10
N PHE A 6 -5.30 -42.51 -11.72
CA PHE A 6 -4.60 -41.60 -12.64
C PHE A 6 -3.11 -41.72 -12.44
N LEU A 7 -2.45 -42.27 -13.46
CA LEU A 7 -0.98 -42.22 -13.63
C LEU A 7 -0.56 -40.79 -14.07
N PHE A 8 0.41 -40.24 -13.38
CA PHE A 8 1.16 -39.07 -13.87
C PHE A 8 2.53 -39.53 -14.39
N THR A 9 2.69 -39.39 -15.70
CA THR A 9 3.96 -39.66 -16.42
C THR A 9 4.77 -38.36 -16.53
N GLY A 10 6.01 -38.50 -16.24
CA GLY A 10 7.26 -37.80 -16.55
C GLY A 10 7.26 -36.44 -17.23
N ILE A 11 8.00 -35.50 -16.62
CA ILE A 11 8.47 -34.26 -17.26
C ILE A 11 9.98 -34.39 -17.46
N ALA A 12 10.36 -34.29 -18.72
CA ALA A 12 11.73 -34.30 -19.18
C ALA A 12 12.46 -32.98 -18.87
N LEU A 13 13.69 -33.12 -18.40
CA LEU A 13 14.65 -32.03 -18.14
C LEU A 13 15.30 -31.63 -19.47
N VAL A 14 15.12 -30.38 -19.91
CA VAL A 14 15.85 -29.80 -21.02
C VAL A 14 16.93 -28.86 -20.49
N ALA A 15 18.18 -29.27 -20.66
CA ALA A 15 19.36 -28.45 -20.40
C ALA A 15 19.62 -27.53 -21.60
N ALA A 16 19.65 -26.22 -21.39
CA ALA A 16 20.06 -25.23 -22.39
C ALA A 16 21.54 -24.85 -22.18
N ALA A 17 22.35 -25.11 -23.18
CA ALA A 17 23.75 -24.72 -23.24
C ALA A 17 23.87 -23.22 -23.59
N ALA A 18 24.68 -22.49 -22.80
CA ALA A 18 25.02 -21.10 -23.06
C ALA A 18 26.17 -21.05 -24.08
N VAL A 19 25.94 -20.39 -25.22
CA VAL A 19 26.99 -20.05 -26.19
C VAL A 19 27.46 -18.63 -25.85
N ALA A 20 28.74 -18.51 -25.45
CA ALA A 20 29.42 -17.25 -25.27
C ALA A 20 29.90 -16.71 -26.62
N ALA A 21 29.33 -15.60 -27.08
CA ALA A 21 29.87 -14.83 -28.22
C ALA A 21 30.78 -13.71 -27.68
N GLN A 22 32.08 -13.83 -27.87
CA GLN A 22 33.03 -12.75 -27.70
C GLN A 22 32.95 -11.80 -28.89
N THR A 23 32.44 -10.58 -28.67
CA THR A 23 32.56 -9.48 -29.62
C THR A 23 33.71 -8.57 -29.21
N ALA A 24 34.70 -8.44 -30.10
CA ALA A 24 35.82 -7.53 -29.94
C ALA A 24 35.38 -6.07 -29.93
N ALA A 25 35.79 -5.33 -28.92
CA ALA A 25 35.53 -3.91 -28.79
C ALA A 25 36.54 -3.12 -29.65
N ALA A 26 36.01 -2.20 -30.46
CA ALA A 26 36.79 -1.17 -31.13
C ALA A 26 37.16 -0.05 -30.12
N PRO A 27 38.31 0.61 -30.24
CA PRO A 27 38.74 1.67 -29.34
C PRO A 27 37.90 2.95 -29.59
N ALA A 28 37.31 3.49 -28.51
CA ALA A 28 36.63 4.77 -28.51
C ALA A 28 37.66 5.93 -28.56
N PRO A 29 37.31 7.09 -29.19
CA PRO A 29 38.16 8.26 -29.19
C PRO A 29 38.25 8.88 -27.78
N ALA A 30 39.45 9.26 -27.40
CA ALA A 30 39.76 9.95 -26.15
C ALA A 30 39.30 11.40 -26.23
N ASP A 31 38.14 11.71 -25.67
CA ASP A 31 37.77 13.08 -25.31
C ASP A 31 38.19 13.37 -23.87
N ALA A 32 39.20 14.21 -23.75
CA ALA A 32 39.73 14.69 -22.49
C ALA A 32 38.75 15.70 -21.88
N HIS A 33 37.79 15.23 -21.10
CA HIS A 33 37.12 16.06 -20.10
C HIS A 33 37.90 16.00 -18.80
N ALA A 34 38.54 17.11 -18.41
CA ALA A 34 39.15 17.26 -17.11
C ALA A 34 38.13 16.92 -16.01
N PRO A 35 38.51 16.12 -15.00
CA PRO A 35 37.61 15.84 -13.90
C PRO A 35 37.41 17.15 -13.10
N THR A 36 36.22 17.72 -13.21
CA THR A 36 35.79 18.75 -12.26
C THR A 36 35.65 18.03 -10.93
N ASN A 37 36.60 18.24 -10.01
CA ASN A 37 36.55 17.77 -8.62
C ASN A 37 35.42 18.53 -7.86
N ALA A 38 34.18 18.34 -8.26
CA ALA A 38 33.06 18.65 -7.38
C ALA A 38 33.05 17.57 -6.29
N PRO A 39 33.01 17.94 -5.01
CA PRO A 39 32.91 16.93 -3.94
C PRO A 39 31.70 16.06 -4.22
N ALA A 40 31.91 14.74 -4.28
CA ALA A 40 30.83 13.78 -4.39
C ALA A 40 29.88 14.02 -3.23
N ILE A 41 28.68 14.51 -3.53
CA ILE A 41 27.65 14.71 -2.52
C ILE A 41 27.21 13.34 -2.09
N ASP A 42 27.36 13.04 -0.80
CA ASP A 42 26.81 11.84 -0.23
C ASP A 42 25.27 12.01 -0.18
N GLU A 43 24.58 11.48 -1.19
CA GLU A 43 23.11 11.50 -1.29
C GLU A 43 22.46 10.91 -0.04
N ALA A 44 23.13 9.97 0.64
CA ALA A 44 22.65 9.40 1.90
C ALA A 44 22.53 10.48 3.00
N SER A 45 23.36 11.54 2.96
CA SER A 45 23.30 12.63 3.93
C SER A 45 22.13 13.59 3.70
N ALA A 46 21.55 13.64 2.51
CA ALA A 46 20.37 14.46 2.21
C ALA A 46 19.07 13.86 2.82
N GLY A 47 19.09 12.55 3.11
CA GLY A 47 17.98 11.85 3.72
C GLY A 47 16.81 11.55 2.77
N THR A 48 15.79 10.93 3.32
CA THR A 48 14.55 10.59 2.60
C THR A 48 13.35 11.30 3.22
N LEU A 49 12.38 11.65 2.39
CA LEU A 49 11.14 12.31 2.79
C LEU A 49 9.94 11.40 2.52
N LEU A 50 8.94 11.48 3.40
CA LEU A 50 7.67 10.81 3.19
C LEU A 50 6.81 11.63 2.22
N THR A 51 6.34 11.00 1.13
CA THR A 51 5.48 11.68 0.15
C THR A 51 4.24 12.27 0.82
N PRO A 52 3.89 13.54 0.58
CA PRO A 52 2.69 14.14 1.12
C PRO A 52 1.45 13.48 0.51
N LEU A 53 0.52 13.04 1.36
CA LEU A 53 -0.73 12.46 0.94
C LEU A 53 -1.82 13.53 0.96
N LYS A 54 -2.11 14.13 -0.20
CA LYS A 54 -3.07 15.22 -0.35
C LYS A 54 -4.52 14.76 -0.52
N CYS A 55 -4.76 13.48 -0.81
CA CYS A 55 -6.10 12.97 -1.11
C CYS A 55 -6.20 11.46 -0.83
N GLY A 56 -7.42 11.01 -0.60
CA GLY A 56 -7.77 9.61 -0.56
C GLY A 56 -7.20 8.85 0.64
N ARG A 57 -7.93 8.85 1.77
CA ARG A 57 -7.54 8.13 2.98
C ARG A 57 -8.46 6.95 3.24
N VAL A 58 -7.89 5.86 3.73
CA VAL A 58 -8.65 4.82 4.41
C VAL A 58 -8.93 5.31 5.84
N LEU A 59 -10.19 5.49 6.20
CA LEU A 59 -10.58 5.74 7.58
C LEU A 59 -10.75 4.42 8.31
N VAL A 60 -9.94 4.17 9.34
CA VAL A 60 -10.15 3.06 10.28
C VAL A 60 -10.80 3.62 11.54
N TRP A 61 -12.06 3.26 11.73
CA TRP A 61 -12.88 3.75 12.81
C TRP A 61 -13.16 2.66 13.85
N ASP A 62 -12.64 2.82 15.06
CA ASP A 62 -13.00 1.97 16.20
C ASP A 62 -14.22 2.55 16.89
N ALA A 63 -15.39 2.04 16.51
CA ALA A 63 -16.70 2.52 16.94
C ALA A 63 -17.25 1.75 18.18
N ARG A 64 -16.42 0.93 18.83
CA ARG A 64 -16.80 0.20 20.02
C ARG A 64 -16.90 1.14 21.24
N THR A 65 -17.85 0.90 22.13
CA THR A 65 -18.01 1.68 23.35
C THR A 65 -16.78 1.62 24.26
N ASN A 66 -16.14 0.45 24.32
CA ASN A 66 -14.94 0.21 25.14
C ASN A 66 -13.64 0.24 24.30
N ALA A 67 -13.62 1.02 23.21
CA ALA A 67 -12.46 1.16 22.35
C ALA A 67 -11.27 1.76 23.12
N THR A 68 -10.10 1.15 22.94
CA THR A 68 -8.84 1.69 23.44
C THR A 68 -7.99 2.19 22.28
N GLU A 69 -7.10 3.13 22.53
CA GLU A 69 -6.16 3.59 21.49
C GLU A 69 -5.19 2.50 21.01
N ARG A 70 -5.05 1.42 21.76
CA ARG A 70 -4.06 0.38 21.50
C ARG A 70 -4.22 -0.26 20.13
N LEU A 71 -5.47 -0.59 19.72
CA LEU A 71 -5.75 -1.18 18.41
C LEU A 71 -5.32 -0.24 17.29
N LEU A 72 -5.76 1.02 17.32
CA LEU A 72 -5.45 2.00 16.29
C LEU A 72 -3.97 2.35 16.24
N ARG A 73 -3.29 2.49 17.37
CA ARG A 73 -1.82 2.66 17.40
C ARG A 73 -1.09 1.47 16.78
N ARG A 74 -1.50 0.24 17.08
CA ARG A 74 -0.89 -0.96 16.47
C ARG A 74 -1.14 -0.97 14.97
N PHE A 75 -2.34 -0.61 14.53
CA PHE A 75 -2.67 -0.52 13.12
C PHE A 75 -1.75 0.49 12.41
N LEU A 76 -1.63 1.72 12.92
CA LEU A 76 -0.73 2.74 12.35
C LEU A 76 0.72 2.26 12.29
N LYS A 77 1.21 1.61 13.37
CA LYS A 77 2.57 1.04 13.39
C LYS A 77 2.79 -0.03 12.33
N THR A 78 1.78 -0.83 11.99
CA THR A 78 1.89 -1.84 10.91
C THR A 78 1.81 -1.24 9.52
N ASN A 79 1.23 -0.04 9.38
CA ASN A 79 1.14 0.71 8.13
C ASN A 79 2.33 1.64 7.88
N ASP A 80 3.22 1.81 8.84
CA ASP A 80 4.35 2.73 8.74
C ASP A 80 5.24 2.37 7.52
N PRO A 81 5.35 3.24 6.51
CA PRO A 81 6.11 2.96 5.29
C PRO A 81 7.62 2.79 5.53
N ALA A 82 8.15 3.18 6.71
CA ALA A 82 9.51 2.87 7.12
C ALA A 82 9.72 1.39 7.44
N ARG A 83 8.66 0.62 7.68
CA ARG A 83 8.76 -0.82 7.93
C ARG A 83 8.79 -1.59 6.62
N LEU A 84 9.74 -2.51 6.53
CA LEU A 84 9.80 -3.44 5.40
C LEU A 84 8.47 -4.21 5.26
N GLY A 85 7.91 -4.17 4.05
CA GLY A 85 6.65 -4.84 3.73
C GLY A 85 5.38 -4.13 4.21
N ALA A 86 5.48 -2.94 4.81
CA ALA A 86 4.30 -2.15 5.16
C ALA A 86 3.54 -1.69 3.90
N PRO A 87 2.19 -1.64 3.95
CA PRO A 87 1.38 -1.20 2.81
C PRO A 87 1.58 0.28 2.44
N GLY A 88 1.88 1.13 3.43
CA GLY A 88 2.06 2.57 3.23
C GLY A 88 0.79 3.28 2.73
N LEU A 89 -0.39 2.81 3.10
CA LEU A 89 -1.65 3.44 2.71
C LEU A 89 -1.81 4.79 3.43
N ALA A 90 -2.43 5.75 2.76
CA ALA A 90 -2.94 6.93 3.43
C ALA A 90 -4.06 6.54 4.39
N VAL A 91 -3.87 6.76 5.68
CA VAL A 91 -4.82 6.34 6.73
C VAL A 91 -5.17 7.52 7.62
N ALA A 92 -6.45 7.61 7.99
CA ALA A 92 -6.94 8.34 9.14
C ALA A 92 -7.50 7.34 10.15
N THR A 93 -7.45 7.69 11.43
CA THR A 93 -8.05 6.87 12.49
C THR A 93 -9.05 7.68 13.28
N GLU A 94 -10.16 7.06 13.64
CA GLU A 94 -11.20 7.67 14.48
C GLU A 94 -11.54 6.70 15.61
N ARG A 95 -11.79 7.26 16.79
CA ARG A 95 -12.30 6.52 17.94
C ARG A 95 -13.49 7.29 18.51
N SER A 96 -14.67 6.86 18.16
CA SER A 96 -15.92 7.40 18.68
C SER A 96 -16.97 6.32 18.68
N PRO A 97 -17.78 6.20 19.75
CA PRO A 97 -18.83 5.19 19.80
C PRO A 97 -19.81 5.33 18.64
N LEU A 98 -20.30 4.20 18.14
CA LEU A 98 -21.34 4.17 17.13
C LEU A 98 -22.65 4.73 17.73
N SER A 99 -23.27 5.66 17.01
CA SER A 99 -24.64 6.09 17.29
C SER A 99 -25.51 5.78 16.06
N GLY A 100 -26.46 4.87 16.22
CA GLY A 100 -27.39 4.48 15.17
C GLY A 100 -26.85 3.38 14.24
N ASP A 101 -27.29 3.41 12.99
CA ASP A 101 -26.93 2.40 12.00
C ASP A 101 -25.48 2.51 11.54
N ALA A 102 -24.78 1.36 11.53
CA ALA A 102 -23.36 1.29 11.21
C ALA A 102 -23.06 1.68 9.76
N PHE A 103 -23.89 1.18 8.84
CA PHE A 103 -23.65 1.43 7.40
C PHE A 103 -23.94 2.89 7.05
N ALA A 104 -25.07 3.45 7.53
CA ALA A 104 -25.40 4.86 7.32
C ALA A 104 -24.36 5.80 7.95
N SER A 105 -23.81 5.44 9.12
CA SER A 105 -22.75 6.19 9.78
C SER A 105 -21.45 6.16 8.99
N ALA A 106 -21.09 5.03 8.38
CA ALA A 106 -19.94 4.92 7.49
C ALA A 106 -20.14 5.71 6.19
N GLN A 107 -21.32 5.64 5.58
CA GLN A 107 -21.65 6.43 4.38
C GLN A 107 -21.55 7.95 4.63
N ALA A 108 -21.94 8.41 5.81
CA ALA A 108 -21.83 9.83 6.16
C ALA A 108 -20.37 10.33 6.11
N ARG A 109 -19.39 9.49 6.46
CA ARG A 109 -17.96 9.83 6.42
C ARG A 109 -17.36 9.80 5.01
N LEU A 110 -18.03 9.15 4.07
CA LEU A 110 -17.63 9.08 2.66
C LEU A 110 -18.16 10.24 1.81
N LYS A 111 -18.90 11.20 2.39
CA LYS A 111 -19.47 12.34 1.66
C LYS A 111 -18.40 13.25 1.04
N ASP A 112 -17.22 13.33 1.67
CA ASP A 112 -16.06 14.01 1.11
C ASP A 112 -15.02 12.98 0.63
N PRO A 113 -15.07 12.57 -0.64
CA PRO A 113 -14.14 11.58 -1.18
C PRO A 113 -12.69 12.10 -1.28
N ALA A 114 -12.47 13.42 -1.21
CA ALA A 114 -11.13 13.99 -1.14
C ALA A 114 -10.48 13.75 0.24
N ALA A 115 -11.30 13.67 1.29
CA ALA A 115 -10.83 13.39 2.65
C ALA A 115 -10.79 11.90 2.96
N VAL A 116 -11.86 11.16 2.62
CA VAL A 116 -12.00 9.72 2.92
C VAL A 116 -12.48 8.96 1.69
N THR A 117 -11.71 7.99 1.24
CA THR A 117 -12.07 7.14 0.09
C THR A 117 -12.63 5.79 0.48
N MET A 118 -12.34 5.32 1.67
CA MET A 118 -12.79 4.03 2.21
C MET A 118 -13.00 4.14 3.71
N VAL A 119 -14.03 3.52 4.24
CA VAL A 119 -14.23 3.37 5.70
C VAL A 119 -14.16 1.91 6.07
N VAL A 120 -13.33 1.58 7.06
CA VAL A 120 -13.34 0.29 7.73
C VAL A 120 -13.66 0.53 9.20
N MET A 121 -14.79 0.00 9.65
CA MET A 121 -15.31 0.23 10.97
C MET A 121 -15.28 -1.04 11.82
N VAL A 122 -14.88 -0.91 13.09
CA VAL A 122 -14.97 -1.96 14.10
C VAL A 122 -16.13 -1.64 15.04
N VAL A 123 -17.08 -2.54 15.16
CA VAL A 123 -18.30 -2.36 15.97
C VAL A 123 -18.50 -3.50 16.96
N CYS A 124 -19.35 -3.30 17.96
CA CYS A 124 -19.99 -4.35 18.75
C CYS A 124 -21.43 -4.51 18.21
N GLY A 125 -21.62 -5.43 17.25
CA GLY A 125 -22.88 -5.61 16.53
C GLY A 125 -23.74 -6.78 17.03
N GLY A 126 -23.31 -7.45 18.11
CA GLY A 126 -23.98 -8.61 18.66
C GLY A 126 -23.83 -9.89 17.80
N PRO A 127 -24.44 -10.99 18.25
CA PRO A 127 -24.25 -12.31 17.63
C PRO A 127 -24.97 -12.48 16.28
N GLN A 128 -25.94 -11.65 15.96
CA GLN A 128 -26.71 -11.74 14.71
C GLN A 128 -25.99 -11.06 13.54
N MET A 129 -25.11 -10.11 13.83
CA MET A 129 -24.33 -9.46 12.78
C MET A 129 -23.18 -10.34 12.30
N PRO A 130 -22.92 -10.45 10.98
CA PRO A 130 -21.78 -11.19 10.45
C PRO A 130 -20.46 -10.74 11.06
N ARG A 131 -19.50 -11.65 11.14
CA ARG A 131 -18.13 -11.36 11.61
C ARG A 131 -17.47 -10.22 10.84
N VAL A 132 -17.60 -10.26 9.51
CA VAL A 132 -17.10 -9.24 8.60
C VAL A 132 -18.14 -9.04 7.50
N SER A 133 -18.44 -7.79 7.18
CA SER A 133 -19.25 -7.39 6.04
C SER A 133 -18.45 -6.44 5.15
N VAL A 134 -18.42 -6.73 3.85
CA VAL A 134 -17.64 -5.96 2.88
C VAL A 134 -18.56 -5.49 1.76
N PHE A 135 -18.56 -4.19 1.51
CA PHE A 135 -19.36 -3.52 0.49
C PHE A 135 -18.41 -2.74 -0.44
N PRO A 136 -17.80 -3.39 -1.44
CA PRO A 136 -16.78 -2.77 -2.28
C PRO A 136 -17.29 -1.56 -3.07
N GLU A 137 -18.52 -1.64 -3.59
CA GLU A 137 -19.12 -0.54 -4.36
C GLU A 137 -19.39 0.68 -3.49
N ASP A 138 -19.77 0.48 -2.22
CA ASP A 138 -19.97 1.53 -1.24
C ASP A 138 -18.68 1.96 -0.54
N ARG A 139 -17.57 1.26 -0.75
CA ARG A 139 -16.26 1.50 -0.12
C ARG A 139 -16.30 1.37 1.41
N ILE A 140 -17.12 0.45 1.90
CA ILE A 140 -17.36 0.23 3.32
C ILE A 140 -16.99 -1.19 3.69
N GLY A 141 -16.27 -1.33 4.81
CA GLY A 141 -16.02 -2.58 5.49
C GLY A 141 -16.41 -2.50 6.95
N ILE A 142 -17.04 -3.53 7.49
CA ILE A 142 -17.48 -3.57 8.89
C ILE A 142 -16.97 -4.86 9.53
N VAL A 143 -16.29 -4.73 10.66
CA VAL A 143 -15.75 -5.83 11.47
C VAL A 143 -16.50 -5.87 12.80
N ASN A 144 -17.20 -6.97 13.07
CA ASN A 144 -17.96 -7.15 14.30
C ASN A 144 -17.09 -7.80 15.39
N ALA A 145 -16.68 -7.02 16.37
CA ALA A 145 -15.79 -7.43 17.46
C ALA A 145 -16.39 -8.55 18.33
N ASP A 146 -17.72 -8.60 18.49
CA ASP A 146 -18.42 -9.58 19.32
C ASP A 146 -18.36 -11.01 18.74
N ARG A 147 -17.89 -11.15 17.49
CA ARG A 147 -17.75 -12.44 16.82
C ARG A 147 -16.36 -13.07 16.97
N PHE A 148 -15.47 -12.46 17.77
CA PHE A 148 -14.11 -12.92 17.97
C PHE A 148 -13.86 -13.38 19.40
N SER A 149 -12.91 -14.31 19.55
CA SER A 149 -12.44 -14.75 20.86
C SER A 149 -11.87 -13.58 21.67
N PRO A 150 -12.36 -13.33 22.90
CA PRO A 150 -11.86 -12.24 23.74
C PRO A 150 -10.36 -12.31 24.03
N ILE A 151 -9.82 -13.53 24.16
CA ILE A 151 -8.41 -13.80 24.52
C ILE A 151 -7.45 -13.25 23.43
N LEU A 152 -7.86 -13.32 22.16
CA LEU A 152 -7.04 -12.92 21.02
C LEU A 152 -7.57 -11.66 20.32
N LEU A 153 -8.58 -11.00 20.91
CA LEU A 153 -9.40 -9.97 20.27
C LEU A 153 -8.58 -8.92 19.51
N GLU A 154 -7.60 -8.28 20.16
CA GLU A 154 -6.82 -7.21 19.50
C GLU A 154 -5.99 -7.72 18.32
N LYS A 155 -5.43 -8.93 18.43
CA LYS A 155 -4.66 -9.53 17.35
C LYS A 155 -5.55 -9.88 16.17
N LEU A 156 -6.72 -10.45 16.45
CA LEU A 156 -7.71 -10.81 15.45
C LEU A 156 -8.27 -9.57 14.76
N LEU A 157 -8.65 -8.54 15.53
CA LEU A 157 -9.17 -7.29 14.97
C LEU A 157 -8.15 -6.59 14.06
N LEU A 158 -6.89 -6.50 14.46
CA LEU A 158 -5.84 -5.91 13.64
C LEU A 158 -5.75 -6.60 12.26
N ARG A 159 -5.75 -7.92 12.25
CA ARG A 159 -5.66 -8.71 11.03
C ARG A 159 -6.93 -8.61 10.18
N GLU A 160 -8.09 -8.64 10.81
CA GLU A 160 -9.36 -8.51 10.09
C GLU A 160 -9.58 -7.09 9.55
N ILE A 161 -9.11 -6.05 10.22
CA ILE A 161 -9.09 -4.69 9.65
C ILE A 161 -8.30 -4.70 8.33
N TRP A 162 -7.10 -5.27 8.32
CA TRP A 162 -6.28 -5.36 7.11
C TRP A 162 -6.93 -6.20 6.00
N ARG A 163 -7.54 -7.34 6.38
CA ARG A 163 -8.28 -8.19 5.43
C ARG A 163 -9.48 -7.45 4.85
N THR A 164 -10.22 -6.75 5.71
CA THR A 164 -11.38 -5.95 5.30
C THR A 164 -10.98 -4.81 4.37
N ILE A 165 -9.89 -4.07 4.67
CA ILE A 165 -9.31 -3.10 3.75
C ILE A 165 -9.00 -3.76 2.40
N GLY A 166 -8.35 -4.93 2.43
CA GLY A 166 -7.99 -5.68 1.24
C GLY A 166 -9.20 -6.00 0.37
N PHE A 167 -10.19 -6.65 0.92
CA PHE A 167 -11.39 -7.04 0.19
C PHE A 167 -12.21 -5.85 -0.31
N THR A 168 -12.35 -4.79 0.52
CA THR A 168 -13.05 -3.56 0.12
C THR A 168 -12.34 -2.87 -1.05
N GLY A 169 -11.01 -2.91 -1.09
CA GLY A 169 -10.22 -2.36 -2.19
C GLY A 169 -10.05 -3.30 -3.41
N GLY A 170 -10.67 -4.48 -3.38
CA GLY A 170 -10.63 -5.43 -4.49
C GLY A 170 -9.40 -6.34 -4.53
N ALA A 171 -8.64 -6.45 -3.43
CA ALA A 171 -7.58 -7.44 -3.33
C ALA A 171 -8.20 -8.84 -3.15
N GLY A 172 -7.64 -9.82 -3.87
CA GLY A 172 -8.00 -11.21 -3.71
C GLY A 172 -7.25 -11.90 -2.57
N TYR A 173 -7.49 -13.19 -2.40
CA TYR A 173 -6.72 -14.02 -1.49
C TYR A 173 -5.25 -14.14 -1.95
N ALA A 174 -4.35 -14.13 -0.98
CA ALA A 174 -2.94 -14.34 -1.24
C ALA A 174 -2.57 -15.83 -1.08
N PRO A 175 -1.82 -16.43 -2.03
CA PRO A 175 -1.45 -17.84 -1.96
C PRO A 175 -0.26 -18.12 -1.03
N TYR A 176 0.39 -17.10 -0.46
CA TYR A 176 1.61 -17.23 0.33
C TYR A 176 1.41 -16.84 1.80
N ARG A 177 2.20 -17.52 2.69
CA ARG A 177 2.00 -17.48 4.15
C ARG A 177 2.33 -16.14 4.82
N GLY A 178 3.06 -15.25 4.21
CA GLY A 178 3.47 -13.96 4.78
C GLY A 178 2.41 -12.86 4.69
N CYS A 179 1.25 -13.12 4.07
CA CYS A 179 0.22 -12.12 3.86
C CYS A 179 -1.02 -12.38 4.72
N VAL A 180 -1.59 -11.34 5.31
CA VAL A 180 -2.84 -11.44 6.07
C VAL A 180 -4.04 -11.88 5.20
N MET A 181 -3.95 -11.73 3.87
CA MET A 181 -5.01 -12.10 2.91
C MET A 181 -5.10 -13.58 2.59
N GLN A 182 -4.44 -14.46 3.35
CA GLN A 182 -4.62 -15.91 3.19
C GLN A 182 -6.08 -16.33 3.46
N PRO A 183 -6.58 -17.39 2.78
CA PRO A 183 -7.84 -18.02 3.16
C PRO A 183 -7.75 -18.54 4.59
N VAL A 184 -8.70 -18.16 5.43
CA VAL A 184 -8.82 -18.60 6.84
C VAL A 184 -10.29 -18.72 7.19
N PHE A 185 -10.62 -19.72 8.00
CA PHE A 185 -12.00 -20.10 8.32
C PHE A 185 -12.28 -20.08 9.83
N SER A 186 -11.26 -19.88 10.67
CA SER A 186 -11.39 -19.87 12.13
C SER A 186 -10.53 -18.80 12.78
N ASP A 187 -10.85 -18.44 14.03
CA ASP A 187 -10.05 -17.51 14.84
C ASP A 187 -8.61 -18.01 15.04
N GLN A 188 -8.46 -19.34 15.20
CA GLN A 188 -7.15 -19.96 15.37
C GLN A 188 -6.30 -19.81 14.10
N GLU A 189 -6.89 -20.00 12.93
CA GLU A 189 -6.18 -19.78 11.66
C GLU A 189 -5.80 -18.32 11.46
N VAL A 190 -6.71 -17.36 11.73
CA VAL A 190 -6.38 -15.94 11.71
C VAL A 190 -5.27 -15.61 12.71
N ALA A 191 -5.36 -16.15 13.92
CA ALA A 191 -4.32 -15.96 14.95
C ALA A 191 -2.98 -16.62 14.57
N GLY A 192 -3.02 -17.68 13.77
CA GLY A 192 -1.86 -18.43 13.25
C GLY A 192 -1.19 -17.81 12.03
N LEU A 193 -1.79 -16.80 11.37
CA LEU A 193 -1.17 -16.14 10.23
C LEU A 193 0.22 -15.60 10.58
N MET A 194 1.17 -15.77 9.68
CA MET A 194 2.55 -15.28 9.86
C MET A 194 2.65 -13.77 9.66
N GLY A 195 1.83 -13.19 8.76
CA GLY A 195 1.79 -11.76 8.49
C GLY A 195 0.66 -11.04 9.22
N ASP A 196 0.90 -9.81 9.62
CA ASP A 196 -0.08 -8.94 10.27
C ASP A 196 -0.70 -7.91 9.30
N VAL A 197 -0.17 -7.82 8.07
CA VAL A 197 -0.55 -6.80 7.08
C VAL A 197 -0.73 -7.38 5.69
N ILE A 198 -1.36 -6.61 4.80
CA ILE A 198 -1.43 -6.92 3.38
C ILE A 198 -0.05 -6.69 2.77
N GLN A 199 0.48 -7.70 2.08
CA GLN A 199 1.75 -7.56 1.39
C GLN A 199 1.62 -6.68 0.14
N PRO A 200 2.66 -5.90 -0.22
CA PRO A 200 2.62 -4.98 -1.37
C PRO A 200 2.22 -5.65 -2.70
N VAL A 201 2.62 -6.90 -2.90
CA VAL A 201 2.24 -7.66 -4.11
C VAL A 201 0.73 -7.94 -4.16
N THR A 202 0.09 -8.21 -3.04
CA THR A 202 -1.36 -8.42 -2.97
C THR A 202 -2.13 -7.12 -3.21
N LEU A 203 -1.52 -5.97 -2.90
CA LEU A 203 -2.08 -4.66 -3.18
C LEU A 203 -2.13 -4.31 -4.68
N GLN A 204 -1.62 -5.16 -5.58
CA GLN A 204 -1.85 -4.99 -7.01
C GLN A 204 -3.35 -5.01 -7.35
N GLY A 205 -4.16 -5.76 -6.61
CA GLY A 205 -5.62 -5.74 -6.72
C GLY A 205 -6.23 -4.36 -6.46
N PHE A 206 -5.56 -3.52 -5.65
CA PHE A 206 -5.99 -2.16 -5.34
C PHE A 206 -5.86 -1.18 -6.51
N ARG A 207 -5.10 -1.48 -7.57
CA ARG A 207 -4.85 -0.51 -8.66
C ARG A 207 -6.12 0.09 -9.26
N LYS A 208 -7.15 -0.73 -9.45
CA LYS A 208 -8.44 -0.25 -9.96
C LYS A 208 -9.09 0.72 -8.96
N PHE A 209 -9.05 0.39 -7.69
CA PHE A 209 -9.56 1.21 -6.60
C PHE A 209 -8.76 2.52 -6.48
N GLU A 210 -7.43 2.43 -6.47
CA GLU A 210 -6.52 3.57 -6.43
C GLU A 210 -6.79 4.55 -7.59
N THR A 211 -6.94 4.02 -8.80
CA THR A 211 -7.23 4.84 -10.00
C THR A 211 -8.62 5.47 -9.92
N ARG A 212 -9.64 4.68 -9.55
CA ARG A 212 -11.03 5.16 -9.51
C ARG A 212 -11.27 6.22 -8.44
N PHE A 213 -10.64 6.09 -7.28
CA PHE A 213 -10.91 6.92 -6.10
C PHE A 213 -9.74 7.80 -5.67
N GLY A 214 -8.67 7.87 -6.45
CA GLY A 214 -7.53 8.74 -6.18
C GLY A 214 -6.74 8.38 -4.92
N MET A 215 -6.85 7.14 -4.42
CA MET A 215 -6.09 6.70 -3.26
C MET A 215 -4.61 6.60 -3.59
N LYS A 216 -3.76 7.17 -2.75
CA LYS A 216 -2.30 7.11 -2.91
C LYS A 216 -1.65 6.39 -1.74
N ARG A 217 -0.48 5.81 -1.99
CA ARG A 217 0.36 5.21 -0.95
C ARG A 217 1.47 6.17 -0.56
N ALA A 218 1.75 6.25 0.73
CA ALA A 218 2.93 6.91 1.23
C ALA A 218 4.16 6.09 0.86
N ARG A 219 5.20 6.75 0.39
CA ARG A 219 6.52 6.17 0.15
C ARG A 219 7.61 7.13 0.62
N TYR A 220 8.70 6.59 1.11
CA TYR A 220 9.90 7.40 1.30
C TYR A 220 10.60 7.57 -0.05
N VAL A 221 10.97 8.79 -0.36
CA VAL A 221 11.73 9.14 -1.55
C VAL A 221 12.96 9.96 -1.15
N PRO A 222 14.07 9.89 -1.91
CA PRO A 222 15.20 10.78 -1.73
C PRO A 222 14.78 12.25 -1.79
N TYR A 223 15.49 13.11 -1.06
CA TYR A 223 15.21 14.56 -1.05
C TYR A 223 15.24 15.15 -2.45
N GLU A 224 16.17 14.70 -3.29
CA GLU A 224 16.28 15.10 -4.70
C GLU A 224 14.98 14.85 -5.48
N VAL A 225 14.40 13.64 -5.37
CA VAL A 225 13.14 13.29 -6.04
C VAL A 225 12.02 14.22 -5.57
N ALA A 226 11.96 14.54 -4.28
CA ALA A 226 10.97 15.46 -3.73
C ALA A 226 11.14 16.90 -4.28
N CYS A 227 12.39 17.33 -4.53
CA CYS A 227 12.67 18.61 -5.19
C CYS A 227 12.18 18.62 -6.63
N TYR A 228 12.48 17.58 -7.43
CA TYR A 228 11.99 17.46 -8.82
C TYR A 228 10.46 17.39 -8.90
N GLU A 229 9.82 16.74 -7.94
CA GLU A 229 8.36 16.68 -7.84
C GLU A 229 7.73 17.97 -7.26
N GLY A 230 8.55 18.96 -6.84
CA GLY A 230 8.13 20.30 -6.40
C GLY A 230 7.45 20.37 -5.02
N TRP A 231 7.64 19.37 -4.15
CA TRP A 231 7.04 19.35 -2.81
C TRP A 231 8.06 19.23 -1.67
N ALA A 232 9.37 19.20 -1.98
CA ALA A 232 10.39 19.18 -0.94
C ALA A 232 10.26 20.39 0.00
N PRO A 233 10.43 20.22 1.32
CA PRO A 233 10.54 21.34 2.23
C PRO A 233 11.86 22.08 2.00
N ALA A 234 11.97 23.31 2.53
CA ALA A 234 13.23 24.05 2.50
C ALA A 234 14.38 23.22 3.09
N PRO A 235 15.59 23.30 2.52
CA PRO A 235 16.73 22.49 2.94
C PRO A 235 17.14 22.78 4.38
N THR A 236 17.41 21.74 5.16
CA THR A 236 17.82 21.82 6.57
C THR A 236 19.29 21.49 6.79
N ASN A 237 19.97 20.91 5.80
CA ASN A 237 21.41 20.59 5.85
C ASN A 237 22.11 20.96 4.54
N GLU A 238 23.44 20.86 4.50
CA GLU A 238 24.24 21.30 3.36
C GLU A 238 23.98 20.44 2.11
N ALA A 239 23.87 19.13 2.26
CA ALA A 239 23.57 18.22 1.15
C ALA A 239 22.23 18.58 0.47
N GLN A 240 21.20 18.85 1.29
CA GLN A 240 19.91 19.33 0.77
C GLN A 240 20.01 20.69 0.09
N ARG A 241 20.85 21.63 0.59
CA ARG A 241 21.04 22.94 -0.05
C ARG A 241 21.66 22.82 -1.43
N VAL A 242 22.62 21.93 -1.60
CA VAL A 242 23.25 21.71 -2.90
C VAL A 242 22.23 21.15 -3.88
N ILE A 243 21.54 20.08 -3.52
CA ILE A 243 20.47 19.46 -4.35
C ILE A 243 19.39 20.50 -4.70
N TRP A 244 18.95 21.27 -3.70
CA TRP A 244 17.95 22.32 -3.91
C TRP A 244 18.39 23.36 -4.94
N LYS A 245 19.64 23.84 -4.86
CA LYS A 245 20.19 24.80 -5.83
C LYS A 245 20.29 24.20 -7.23
N GLU A 246 20.77 22.97 -7.35
CA GLU A 246 20.89 22.27 -8.62
C GLU A 246 19.54 22.09 -9.31
N VAL A 247 18.53 21.59 -8.59
CA VAL A 247 17.20 21.37 -9.15
C VAL A 247 16.53 22.69 -9.56
N HIS A 248 16.66 23.76 -8.76
CA HIS A 248 16.04 25.04 -9.07
C HIS A 248 16.84 25.89 -10.08
N ALA A 249 18.10 25.56 -10.34
CA ALA A 249 18.90 26.19 -11.41
C ALA A 249 18.57 25.58 -12.79
N LEU A 250 17.94 24.41 -12.84
CA LEU A 250 17.51 23.82 -14.11
C LEU A 250 16.42 24.71 -14.74
N PRO A 251 16.52 25.02 -16.05
CA PRO A 251 15.45 25.74 -16.72
C PRO A 251 14.16 24.90 -16.58
N SER A 252 13.09 25.55 -16.13
CA SER A 252 11.76 24.95 -16.05
C SER A 252 11.32 24.59 -17.46
N SER A 253 11.71 23.42 -17.96
CA SER A 253 11.16 22.89 -19.19
C SER A 253 9.72 22.49 -18.89
N PRO A 254 8.73 23.15 -19.50
CA PRO A 254 7.39 22.64 -19.45
C PRO A 254 7.38 21.34 -20.25
N ILE A 255 7.57 20.20 -19.59
CA ILE A 255 7.21 18.92 -20.19
C ILE A 255 5.69 18.93 -20.27
N SER A 256 5.18 19.61 -21.29
CA SER A 256 3.80 19.49 -21.74
C SER A 256 3.68 18.09 -22.32
N ILE A 257 3.36 17.12 -21.48
CA ILE A 257 2.81 15.85 -21.95
C ILE A 257 1.37 16.17 -22.35
N ALA A 258 1.22 16.80 -23.52
CA ALA A 258 -0.08 16.84 -24.19
C ALA A 258 -0.44 15.40 -24.51
N PRO A 259 -1.61 14.89 -24.07
CA PRO A 259 -2.07 13.59 -24.50
C PRO A 259 -2.31 13.67 -26.01
N GLU A 260 -1.54 12.89 -26.78
CA GLU A 260 -1.85 12.67 -28.21
C GLU A 260 -3.28 12.16 -28.33
N ALA A 261 -4.17 13.04 -28.73
CA ALA A 261 -5.52 12.69 -29.11
C ALA A 261 -5.44 11.78 -30.34
N LYS A 262 -5.53 10.46 -30.15
CA LYS A 262 -5.75 9.52 -31.24
C LYS A 262 -7.03 9.94 -31.97
N LYS A 263 -6.87 10.55 -33.15
CA LYS A 263 -7.96 10.72 -34.11
C LYS A 263 -8.44 9.32 -34.50
N VAL A 264 -9.58 8.93 -33.95
CA VAL A 264 -10.37 7.82 -34.49
C VAL A 264 -10.90 8.32 -35.86
N LYS A 265 -10.42 7.72 -36.93
CA LYS A 265 -11.03 7.90 -38.26
C LYS A 265 -12.32 7.09 -38.25
N GLU A 266 -13.43 7.79 -38.54
CA GLU A 266 -14.69 7.19 -38.94
C GLU A 266 -14.55 6.42 -40.24
#